data_6c3eca647c2208200a8700fcbb164c1c
#
_entry.id   6c3eca647c2208200a8700fcbb164c1c
#
_cell.length_a   1.000
_cell.length_b   1.000
_cell.length_c   1.000
_cell.angle_alpha   90.00
_cell.angle_beta   90.00
_cell.angle_gamma   90.00
#
_symmetry.space_group_name_H-M   'P 1'
#
loop_
_entity.id
_entity.type
_entity.pdbx_description
1 polymer ?
#
loop_
_entity_poly.entity_id
_entity_poly.type
_entity_poly.pdbx_seq_one_letter_code
_entity_poly.pdbx_strand_id
1 'polypeptide(L)'
;MVKDGIVLGKRYAVLSKIGAGGMADVYKGRDQMLNRYVAIKVLKKQYKEDENFVRKFRSEAQAAAGLMHPNIVNVYDVGEDRGLNYMVMELVEGITLKEYIERKGRLSHKETISIAIQMCSGIGAAHASGIIHRDIKPQNIIISKDGKVKVTDFGIAKAVTSNTVSTNAMGSVHYTSPEQARGGFSDQRSDI
;
A
#
# COMPACT_ATOMS: atom_id res chain seq x y z
N MET A 1 -1.70 12.43 -15.57
CA MET A 1 -1.29 11.04 -15.80
C MET A 1 0.20 11.06 -16.10
N VAL A 2 0.99 10.22 -15.44
CA VAL A 2 2.42 10.08 -15.74
C VAL A 2 2.51 9.37 -17.09
N LYS A 3 3.32 9.91 -18.02
CA LYS A 3 3.50 9.30 -19.36
C LYS A 3 4.48 8.14 -19.26
N ASP A 4 4.25 7.08 -20.02
CA ASP A 4 5.20 5.98 -20.17
C ASP A 4 6.53 6.51 -20.73
N GLY A 5 7.63 5.94 -20.28
CA GLY A 5 8.99 6.37 -20.66
C GLY A 5 9.56 7.53 -19.85
N ILE A 6 8.79 8.17 -18.93
CA ILE A 6 9.36 9.19 -18.05
C ILE A 6 10.33 8.52 -17.04
N VAL A 7 11.45 9.19 -16.78
CA VAL A 7 12.40 8.76 -15.75
C VAL A 7 12.27 9.69 -14.54
N LEU A 8 11.90 9.13 -13.38
CA LEU A 8 11.77 9.84 -12.11
C LEU A 8 13.09 9.76 -11.34
N GLY A 9 13.48 10.89 -10.73
CA GLY A 9 14.71 10.99 -9.95
C GLY A 9 15.97 10.60 -10.72
N LYS A 10 15.96 10.73 -12.05
CA LYS A 10 17.04 10.30 -12.97
C LYS A 10 17.42 8.81 -12.83
N ARG A 11 16.55 7.99 -12.24
CA ARG A 11 16.84 6.60 -11.90
C ARG A 11 15.72 5.63 -12.26
N TYR A 12 14.47 6.01 -12.06
CA TYR A 12 13.34 5.10 -12.14
C TYR A 12 12.54 5.33 -13.43
N ALA A 13 12.74 4.49 -14.43
CA ALA A 13 11.98 4.55 -15.68
C ALA A 13 10.57 3.98 -15.47
N VAL A 14 9.55 4.76 -15.75
CA VAL A 14 8.14 4.35 -15.71
C VAL A 14 7.82 3.58 -17.00
N LEU A 15 7.29 2.37 -16.89
CA LEU A 15 7.01 1.49 -18.04
C LEU A 15 5.53 1.43 -18.38
N SER A 16 4.69 1.11 -17.41
CA SER A 16 3.24 0.96 -17.61
C SER A 16 2.47 1.15 -16.32
N LYS A 17 1.23 1.60 -16.40
CA LYS A 17 0.33 1.68 -15.26
C LYS A 17 -0.17 0.27 -14.90
N ILE A 18 -0.09 -0.12 -13.63
CA ILE A 18 -0.53 -1.41 -13.10
C ILE A 18 -1.64 -1.31 -12.07
N GLY A 19 -1.90 -0.11 -11.52
CA GLY A 19 -2.97 0.10 -10.54
C GLY A 19 -3.44 1.54 -10.49
N ALA A 20 -4.68 1.74 -10.02
CA ALA A 20 -5.27 3.05 -9.78
C ALA A 20 -5.93 3.07 -8.41
N GLY A 21 -5.36 3.83 -7.48
CA GLY A 21 -5.94 4.07 -6.15
C GLY A 21 -6.66 5.42 -6.07
N GLY A 22 -7.22 5.72 -4.90
CA GLY A 22 -7.90 6.99 -4.64
C GLY A 22 -6.96 8.19 -4.82
N MET A 23 -5.87 8.25 -4.06
CA MET A 23 -4.92 9.38 -4.06
C MET A 23 -3.67 9.17 -4.91
N ALA A 24 -3.33 7.94 -5.30
CA ALA A 24 -2.13 7.62 -6.06
C ALA A 24 -2.41 6.60 -7.15
N ASP A 25 -1.61 6.65 -8.21
CA ASP A 25 -1.54 5.62 -9.24
C ASP A 25 -0.27 4.80 -9.08
N VAL A 26 -0.32 3.50 -9.40
CA VAL A 26 0.82 2.59 -9.31
C VAL A 26 1.26 2.19 -10.71
N TYR A 27 2.56 2.26 -10.93
CA TYR A 27 3.19 1.93 -12.20
C TYR A 27 4.23 0.82 -12.03
N LYS A 28 4.35 -0.06 -13.01
CA LYS A 28 5.54 -0.87 -13.18
C LYS A 28 6.66 0.03 -13.68
N GLY A 29 7.83 -0.06 -13.08
CA GLY A 29 9.01 0.68 -13.48
C GLY A 29 10.27 -0.17 -13.45
N ARG A 30 11.38 0.44 -13.86
CA ARG A 30 12.71 -0.17 -13.81
C ARG A 30 13.67 0.76 -13.08
N ASP A 31 14.30 0.27 -12.03
CA ASP A 31 15.46 0.89 -11.41
C ASP A 31 16.66 0.70 -12.34
N GLN A 32 17.06 1.75 -13.04
CA GLN A 32 18.12 1.70 -14.03
C GLN A 32 19.51 1.48 -13.39
N MET A 33 19.68 1.90 -12.13
CA MET A 33 20.94 1.73 -11.42
C MET A 33 21.15 0.28 -10.95
N LEU A 34 20.12 -0.35 -10.37
CA LEU A 34 20.17 -1.72 -9.86
C LEU A 34 19.64 -2.75 -10.88
N ASN A 35 19.24 -2.31 -12.06
CA ASN A 35 18.74 -3.14 -13.15
C ASN A 35 17.63 -4.11 -12.75
N ARG A 36 16.67 -3.66 -11.92
CA ARG A 36 15.54 -4.46 -11.42
C ARG A 36 14.21 -3.82 -11.70
N TYR A 37 13.14 -4.61 -11.78
CA TYR A 37 11.78 -4.09 -11.84
C TYR A 37 11.32 -3.65 -10.45
N VAL A 38 10.51 -2.59 -10.42
CA VAL A 38 9.96 -1.98 -9.22
C VAL A 38 8.51 -1.56 -9.44
N ALA A 39 7.74 -1.43 -8.37
CA ALA A 39 6.48 -0.72 -8.39
C ALA A 39 6.72 0.75 -7.98
N ILE A 40 6.12 1.68 -8.70
CA ILE A 40 6.25 3.11 -8.44
C ILE A 40 4.86 3.66 -8.15
N LYS A 41 4.59 4.02 -6.91
CA LYS A 41 3.35 4.67 -6.47
C LYS A 41 3.53 6.18 -6.60
N VAL A 42 2.72 6.84 -7.42
CA VAL A 42 2.83 8.27 -7.72
C VAL A 42 1.58 8.99 -7.25
N LEU A 43 1.75 10.02 -6.43
CA LEU A 43 0.66 10.87 -5.96
C LEU A 43 -0.01 11.58 -7.16
N LYS A 44 -1.34 11.53 -7.22
CA LYS A 44 -2.09 12.17 -8.30
C LYS A 44 -1.95 13.69 -8.27
N LYS A 45 -1.92 14.32 -9.44
CA LYS A 45 -1.71 15.77 -9.61
C LYS A 45 -2.67 16.62 -8.80
N GLN A 46 -3.91 16.19 -8.64
CA GLN A 46 -4.93 16.93 -7.88
C GLN A 46 -4.62 17.06 -6.37
N TYR A 47 -3.72 16.22 -5.85
CA TYR A 47 -3.32 16.24 -4.43
C TYR A 47 -1.90 16.78 -4.20
N LYS A 48 -1.18 17.14 -5.27
CA LYS A 48 0.23 17.58 -5.16
C LYS A 48 0.41 18.91 -4.42
N GLU A 49 -0.61 19.78 -4.46
CA GLU A 49 -0.61 21.10 -3.82
C GLU A 49 -1.22 21.07 -2.41
N ASP A 50 -1.83 19.96 -2.01
CA ASP A 50 -2.34 19.76 -0.66
C ASP A 50 -1.25 19.17 0.23
N GLU A 51 -0.66 20.02 1.07
CA GLU A 51 0.43 19.64 1.99
C GLU A 51 0.04 18.46 2.91
N ASN A 52 -1.24 18.31 3.27
CA ASN A 52 -1.69 17.21 4.09
C ASN A 52 -1.58 15.88 3.35
N PHE A 53 -1.96 15.84 2.06
CA PHE A 53 -1.82 14.63 1.25
C PHE A 53 -0.35 14.29 0.99
N VAL A 54 0.49 15.27 0.68
CA VAL A 54 1.94 15.08 0.48
C VAL A 54 2.59 14.57 1.77
N ARG A 55 2.29 15.17 2.91
CA ARG A 55 2.80 14.72 4.22
C ARG A 55 2.38 13.31 4.55
N LYS A 56 1.10 12.96 4.33
CA LYS A 56 0.58 11.60 4.53
C LYS A 56 1.31 10.58 3.65
N PHE A 57 1.46 10.90 2.37
CA PHE A 57 2.15 10.04 1.42
C PHE A 57 3.60 9.77 1.85
N ARG A 58 4.31 10.82 2.29
CA ARG A 58 5.69 10.70 2.80
C ARG A 58 5.77 9.92 4.12
N SER A 59 4.84 10.16 5.05
CA SER A 59 4.79 9.43 6.33
C SER A 59 4.51 7.94 6.13
N GLU A 60 3.62 7.58 5.20
CA GLU A 60 3.36 6.19 4.81
C GLU A 60 4.63 5.52 4.31
N ALA A 61 5.37 6.21 3.41
CA ALA A 61 6.63 5.70 2.88
C ALA A 61 7.69 5.53 3.97
N GLN A 62 7.86 6.51 4.85
CA GLN A 62 8.85 6.46 5.93
C GLN A 62 8.60 5.33 6.92
N ALA A 63 7.34 5.10 7.29
CA ALA A 63 7.01 4.01 8.20
C ALA A 63 7.22 2.63 7.57
N ALA A 64 6.84 2.49 6.29
CA ALA A 64 7.04 1.24 5.56
C ALA A 64 8.53 0.97 5.23
N ALA A 65 9.35 2.02 5.08
CA ALA A 65 10.78 1.88 4.74
C ALA A 65 11.60 1.14 5.81
N GLY A 66 11.18 1.18 7.07
CA GLY A 66 11.82 0.43 8.17
C GLY A 66 11.38 -1.03 8.30
N LEU A 67 10.36 -1.44 7.55
CA LEU A 67 9.81 -2.80 7.64
C LEU A 67 10.44 -3.72 6.59
N MET A 68 11.17 -4.73 7.05
CA MET A 68 11.72 -5.79 6.20
C MET A 68 11.18 -7.14 6.65
N HIS A 69 10.23 -7.69 5.90
CA HIS A 69 9.61 -8.99 6.21
C HIS A 69 9.12 -9.68 4.93
N PRO A 70 9.21 -11.01 4.79
CA PRO A 70 8.76 -11.73 3.58
C PRO A 70 7.28 -11.51 3.25
N ASN A 71 6.44 -11.23 4.23
CA ASN A 71 5.01 -10.96 4.05
C ASN A 71 4.64 -9.47 4.08
N ILE A 72 5.61 -8.58 3.88
CA ILE A 72 5.39 -7.14 3.71
C ILE A 72 6.00 -6.71 2.37
N VAL A 73 5.36 -5.80 1.65
CA VAL A 73 5.93 -5.17 0.46
C VAL A 73 7.00 -4.18 0.90
N ASN A 74 8.25 -4.40 0.49
CA ASN A 74 9.37 -3.53 0.86
C ASN A 74 9.28 -2.19 0.15
N VAL A 75 9.49 -1.09 0.87
CA VAL A 75 9.71 0.25 0.31
C VAL A 75 11.21 0.45 0.13
N TYR A 76 11.61 0.84 -1.09
CA TYR A 76 13.02 0.99 -1.46
C TYR A 76 13.47 2.44 -1.46
N ASP A 77 12.58 3.36 -1.85
CA ASP A 77 12.93 4.77 -2.00
C ASP A 77 11.68 5.65 -2.00
N VAL A 78 11.85 6.92 -1.68
CA VAL A 78 10.82 7.95 -1.78
C VAL A 78 11.44 9.23 -2.32
N GLY A 79 10.76 9.89 -3.25
CA GLY A 79 11.30 11.09 -3.87
C GLY A 79 10.26 12.04 -4.41
N GLU A 80 10.78 13.16 -4.87
CA GLU A 80 10.03 14.16 -5.62
C GLU A 80 10.80 14.51 -6.89
N ASP A 81 10.13 14.54 -8.02
CA ASP A 81 10.69 14.97 -9.29
C ASP A 81 9.63 15.74 -10.09
N ARG A 82 9.97 16.97 -10.51
CA ARG A 82 9.08 17.84 -11.31
C ARG A 82 7.69 18.03 -10.66
N GLY A 83 7.66 18.16 -9.33
CA GLY A 83 6.44 18.29 -8.54
C GLY A 83 5.59 17.01 -8.47
N LEU A 84 6.15 15.85 -8.81
CA LEU A 84 5.55 14.54 -8.62
C LEU A 84 6.17 13.87 -7.41
N ASN A 85 5.39 13.67 -6.35
CA ASN A 85 5.81 12.84 -5.22
C ASN A 85 5.60 11.36 -5.58
N TYR A 86 6.63 10.55 -5.38
CA TYR A 86 6.60 9.12 -5.69
C TYR A 86 7.27 8.28 -4.61
N MET A 87 6.85 7.04 -4.52
CA MET A 87 7.40 5.99 -3.66
C MET A 87 7.77 4.80 -4.53
N VAL A 88 8.97 4.26 -4.36
CA VAL A 88 9.46 3.09 -5.07
C VAL A 88 9.44 1.90 -4.13
N MET A 89 8.83 0.81 -4.57
CA MET A 89 8.65 -0.37 -3.75
C MET A 89 8.85 -1.66 -4.54
N GLU A 90 8.89 -2.75 -3.83
CA GLU A 90 8.93 -4.10 -4.38
C GLU A 90 7.78 -4.30 -5.39
N LEU A 91 8.13 -4.77 -6.59
CA LEU A 91 7.12 -5.23 -7.54
C LEU A 91 6.77 -6.68 -7.22
N VAL A 92 5.57 -6.89 -6.72
CA VAL A 92 5.03 -8.24 -6.50
C VAL A 92 4.24 -8.64 -7.73
N GLU A 93 4.72 -9.66 -8.44
CA GLU A 93 3.98 -10.23 -9.57
C GLU A 93 2.88 -11.16 -9.06
N GLY A 94 1.65 -10.67 -9.07
CA GLY A 94 0.50 -11.39 -8.53
C GLY A 94 -0.79 -10.61 -8.70
N ILE A 95 -1.79 -10.96 -7.89
CA ILE A 95 -3.10 -10.29 -7.84
C ILE A 95 -3.46 -9.95 -6.40
N THR A 96 -4.36 -9.00 -6.22
CA THR A 96 -4.87 -8.68 -4.89
C THR A 96 -5.73 -9.84 -4.36
N LEU A 97 -5.80 -9.98 -3.04
CA LEU A 97 -6.70 -10.95 -2.40
C LEU A 97 -8.17 -10.66 -2.79
N LYS A 98 -8.52 -9.39 -3.02
CA LYS A 98 -9.83 -9.01 -3.53
C LYS A 98 -10.09 -9.68 -4.89
N GLU A 99 -9.21 -9.47 -5.87
CA GLU A 99 -9.33 -10.08 -7.20
C GLU A 99 -9.34 -11.60 -7.14
N TYR A 100 -8.55 -12.19 -6.25
CA TYR A 100 -8.51 -13.64 -6.05
C TYR A 100 -9.86 -14.18 -5.57
N ILE A 101 -10.48 -13.51 -4.57
CA ILE A 101 -11.81 -13.88 -4.05
C ILE A 101 -12.87 -13.68 -5.14
N GLU A 102 -12.85 -12.56 -5.88
CA GLU A 102 -13.81 -12.28 -6.96
C GLU A 102 -13.76 -13.32 -8.07
N ARG A 103 -12.57 -13.80 -8.45
CA ARG A 103 -12.39 -14.85 -9.47
C ARG A 103 -12.84 -16.22 -9.01
N LYS A 104 -12.68 -16.51 -7.72
CA LYS A 104 -12.94 -17.85 -7.16
C LYS A 104 -14.33 -18.00 -6.53
N GLY A 105 -14.98 -16.89 -6.20
CA GLY A 105 -16.23 -16.81 -5.46
C GLY A 105 -16.02 -16.92 -3.94
N ARG A 106 -15.40 -17.99 -3.46
CA ARG A 106 -15.02 -18.15 -2.04
C ARG A 106 -13.74 -18.94 -1.87
N LEU A 107 -13.07 -18.73 -0.77
CA LEU A 107 -11.87 -19.48 -0.39
C LEU A 107 -12.26 -20.76 0.36
N SER A 108 -11.49 -21.83 0.20
CA SER A 108 -11.56 -23.00 1.06
C SER A 108 -10.97 -22.68 2.44
N HIS A 109 -11.35 -23.46 3.47
CA HIS A 109 -10.79 -23.29 4.83
C HIS A 109 -9.25 -23.36 4.84
N LYS A 110 -8.67 -24.31 4.08
CA LYS A 110 -7.22 -24.47 4.00
C LYS A 110 -6.53 -23.23 3.41
N GLU A 111 -7.08 -22.66 2.34
CA GLU A 111 -6.56 -21.45 1.73
C GLU A 111 -6.68 -20.23 2.65
N THR A 112 -7.86 -20.06 3.28
CA THR A 112 -8.10 -18.98 4.23
C THR A 112 -7.08 -19.01 5.36
N ILE A 113 -6.85 -20.17 5.98
CA ILE A 113 -5.88 -20.36 7.05
C ILE A 113 -4.47 -20.06 6.54
N SER A 114 -4.07 -20.56 5.38
CA SER A 114 -2.73 -20.31 4.81
C SER A 114 -2.48 -18.85 4.53
N ILE A 115 -3.46 -18.12 3.99
CA ILE A 115 -3.39 -16.69 3.74
C ILE A 115 -3.33 -15.92 5.07
N ALA A 116 -4.20 -16.25 6.02
CA ALA A 116 -4.28 -15.58 7.32
C ALA A 116 -2.97 -15.73 8.11
N ILE A 117 -2.35 -16.91 8.14
CA ILE A 117 -1.05 -17.12 8.82
C ILE A 117 0.01 -16.17 8.25
N GLN A 118 0.11 -16.05 6.93
CA GLN A 118 1.09 -15.18 6.29
C GLN A 118 0.78 -13.69 6.55
N MET A 119 -0.49 -13.29 6.51
CA MET A 119 -0.91 -11.93 6.86
C MET A 119 -0.54 -11.59 8.31
N CYS A 120 -0.90 -12.47 9.26
CA CYS A 120 -0.58 -12.28 10.69
C CYS A 120 0.93 -12.21 10.93
N SER A 121 1.73 -12.99 10.19
CA SER A 121 3.19 -12.91 10.27
C SER A 121 3.72 -11.53 9.87
N GLY A 122 3.23 -10.98 8.76
CA GLY A 122 3.61 -9.62 8.32
C GLY A 122 3.11 -8.53 9.26
N ILE A 123 1.83 -8.59 9.67
CA ILE A 123 1.23 -7.62 10.59
C ILE A 123 1.93 -7.66 11.95
N GLY A 124 2.22 -8.85 12.48
CA GLY A 124 2.95 -9.02 13.72
C GLY A 124 4.35 -8.42 13.71
N ALA A 125 5.08 -8.54 12.58
CA ALA A 125 6.37 -7.88 12.40
C ALA A 125 6.26 -6.34 12.39
N ALA A 126 5.22 -5.79 11.78
CA ALA A 126 4.95 -4.35 11.83
C ALA A 126 4.61 -3.89 13.26
N HIS A 127 3.76 -4.64 13.97
CA HIS A 127 3.39 -4.35 15.35
C HIS A 127 4.61 -4.41 16.29
N ALA A 128 5.53 -5.35 16.10
CA ALA A 128 6.78 -5.42 16.86
C ALA A 128 7.68 -4.19 16.63
N SER A 129 7.54 -3.53 15.48
CA SER A 129 8.21 -2.26 15.16
C SER A 129 7.39 -1.02 15.55
N GLY A 130 6.29 -1.18 16.29
CA GLY A 130 5.42 -0.08 16.72
C GLY A 130 4.53 0.50 15.61
N ILE A 131 4.40 -0.19 14.48
CA ILE A 131 3.64 0.29 13.32
C ILE A 131 2.31 -0.44 13.23
N ILE A 132 1.22 0.31 13.20
CA ILE A 132 -0.15 -0.19 13.04
C ILE A 132 -0.60 0.10 11.61
N HIS A 133 -1.17 -0.90 10.94
CA HIS A 133 -1.54 -0.79 9.52
C HIS A 133 -2.77 0.11 9.30
N ARG A 134 -3.83 -0.05 10.08
CA ARG A 134 -5.08 0.76 10.09
C ARG A 134 -5.94 0.69 8.83
N ASP A 135 -5.56 -0.07 7.83
CA ASP A 135 -6.33 -0.25 6.59
C ASP A 135 -6.23 -1.68 6.04
N ILE A 136 -6.33 -2.68 6.95
CA ILE A 136 -6.34 -4.09 6.53
C ILE A 136 -7.62 -4.37 5.75
N LYS A 137 -7.44 -4.79 4.50
CA LYS A 137 -8.52 -5.15 3.59
C LYS A 137 -7.97 -5.95 2.41
N PRO A 138 -8.80 -6.73 1.69
CA PRO A 138 -8.34 -7.58 0.60
C PRO A 138 -7.64 -6.86 -0.55
N GLN A 139 -7.89 -5.56 -0.74
CA GLN A 139 -7.20 -4.74 -1.74
C GLN A 139 -5.73 -4.49 -1.39
N ASN A 140 -5.41 -4.48 -0.10
CA ASN A 140 -4.06 -4.20 0.43
C ASN A 140 -3.27 -5.48 0.73
N ILE A 141 -3.74 -6.62 0.23
CA ILE A 141 -3.07 -7.93 0.35
C ILE A 141 -2.81 -8.44 -1.06
N ILE A 142 -1.58 -8.75 -1.39
CA ILE A 142 -1.17 -9.27 -2.69
C ILE A 142 -0.79 -10.74 -2.53
N ILE A 143 -1.32 -11.60 -3.39
CA ILE A 143 -0.92 -13.00 -3.53
C ILE A 143 -0.06 -13.09 -4.77
N SER A 144 1.22 -13.39 -4.59
CA SER A 144 2.17 -13.56 -5.67
C SER A 144 1.92 -14.85 -6.46
N LYS A 145 2.51 -14.94 -7.65
CA LYS A 145 2.40 -16.15 -8.51
C LYS A 145 2.92 -17.43 -7.86
N ASP A 146 3.87 -17.31 -6.94
CA ASP A 146 4.45 -18.42 -6.16
C ASP A 146 3.72 -18.67 -4.82
N GLY A 147 2.55 -18.05 -4.62
CA GLY A 147 1.67 -18.28 -3.46
C GLY A 147 2.08 -17.54 -2.18
N LYS A 148 3.04 -16.63 -2.25
CA LYS A 148 3.39 -15.77 -1.12
C LYS A 148 2.38 -14.65 -0.94
N VAL A 149 2.00 -14.40 0.29
CA VAL A 149 1.10 -13.30 0.66
C VAL A 149 1.93 -12.13 1.17
N LYS A 150 1.66 -10.95 0.65
CA LYS A 150 2.34 -9.71 1.06
C LYS A 150 1.34 -8.61 1.38
N VAL A 151 1.50 -8.00 2.55
CA VAL A 151 0.74 -6.83 3.01
C VAL A 151 1.38 -5.57 2.41
N THR A 152 0.55 -4.68 1.89
CA THR A 152 0.98 -3.40 1.29
C THR A 152 0.11 -2.24 1.79
N ASP A 153 0.54 -1.01 1.53
CA ASP A 153 -0.23 0.21 1.81
C ASP A 153 -0.58 0.41 3.29
N PHE A 154 0.45 0.45 4.15
CA PHE A 154 0.29 0.75 5.57
C PHE A 154 -0.40 2.11 5.76
N GLY A 155 -1.63 2.08 6.29
CA GLY A 155 -2.55 3.21 6.36
C GLY A 155 -2.24 4.25 7.44
N ILE A 156 -0.97 4.59 7.67
CA ILE A 156 -0.54 5.59 8.68
C ILE A 156 -1.23 6.94 8.47
N ALA A 157 -1.63 7.21 7.24
CA ALA A 157 -2.37 8.39 6.85
C ALA A 157 -3.78 8.51 7.50
N LYS A 158 -4.40 7.43 7.95
CA LYS A 158 -5.72 7.47 8.61
C LYS A 158 -5.69 8.01 10.05
N ALA A 159 -4.53 7.98 10.71
CA ALA A 159 -4.42 8.38 12.13
C ALA A 159 -4.48 9.90 12.37
N VAL A 160 -4.33 10.74 11.36
CA VAL A 160 -4.16 12.20 11.52
C VAL A 160 -5.41 13.00 11.13
N THR A 161 -6.47 12.39 10.65
CA THR A 161 -7.69 13.11 10.24
C THR A 161 -8.91 12.68 11.02
N SER A 162 -9.02 13.13 12.27
CA SER A 162 -10.27 13.08 13.06
C SER A 162 -11.34 14.06 12.58
N ASN A 163 -11.11 14.89 11.55
CA ASN A 163 -12.05 15.96 11.17
C ASN A 163 -12.48 16.03 9.70
N THR A 164 -12.20 15.03 8.87
CA THR A 164 -12.72 15.05 7.51
C THR A 164 -13.36 13.70 7.18
N VAL A 165 -14.67 13.62 7.27
CA VAL A 165 -15.47 12.54 6.67
C VAL A 165 -15.29 12.66 5.17
N SER A 166 -14.29 11.96 4.65
CA SER A 166 -14.00 11.90 3.22
C SER A 166 -15.06 11.02 2.57
N THR A 167 -15.98 11.61 1.85
CA THR A 167 -17.09 10.98 1.12
C THR A 167 -16.65 9.94 0.07
N ASN A 168 -15.35 9.74 -0.14
CA ASN A 168 -14.78 8.74 -1.06
C ASN A 168 -14.42 7.38 -0.40
N ALA A 169 -14.85 7.14 0.83
CA ALA A 169 -14.49 5.94 1.61
C ALA A 169 -15.47 4.75 1.41
N MET A 170 -16.35 4.76 0.41
CA MET A 170 -17.40 3.73 0.27
C MET A 170 -16.89 2.28 0.18
N GLY A 171 -15.63 2.05 -0.19
CA GLY A 171 -15.08 0.68 -0.22
C GLY A 171 -14.35 0.24 1.06
N SER A 172 -14.00 1.15 1.96
CA SER A 172 -13.17 0.88 3.16
C SER A 172 -13.98 0.71 4.45
N VAL A 173 -15.23 1.13 4.47
CA VAL A 173 -16.08 1.15 5.67
C VAL A 173 -16.32 -0.25 6.24
N HIS A 174 -16.43 -1.27 5.38
CA HIS A 174 -16.67 -2.66 5.78
C HIS A 174 -15.52 -3.33 6.54
N TYR A 175 -14.31 -2.76 6.49
CA TYR A 175 -13.10 -3.28 7.12
C TYR A 175 -12.57 -2.34 8.20
N THR A 176 -13.30 -1.27 8.54
CA THR A 176 -12.89 -0.29 9.54
C THR A 176 -13.30 -0.79 10.92
N SER A 177 -12.37 -0.81 11.87
CA SER A 177 -12.69 -1.20 13.25
C SER A 177 -13.66 -0.21 13.92
N PRO A 178 -14.42 -0.66 14.93
CA PRO A 178 -15.39 0.21 15.61
C PRO A 178 -14.78 1.48 16.21
N GLU A 179 -13.60 1.39 16.79
CA GLU A 179 -12.87 2.53 17.37
C GLU A 179 -12.44 3.52 16.29
N GLN A 180 -11.98 3.04 15.14
CA GLN A 180 -11.65 3.89 14.00
C GLN A 180 -12.87 4.60 13.42
N ALA A 181 -14.00 3.90 13.33
CA ALA A 181 -15.25 4.47 12.83
C ALA A 181 -15.78 5.59 13.73
N ARG A 182 -15.50 5.52 15.05
CA ARG A 182 -15.86 6.52 16.05
C ARG A 182 -14.84 7.66 16.19
N GLY A 183 -13.75 7.64 15.41
CA GLY A 183 -12.66 8.62 15.56
C GLY A 183 -11.80 8.41 16.82
N GLY A 184 -11.88 7.22 17.43
CA GLY A 184 -11.12 6.86 18.60
C GLY A 184 -9.67 6.46 18.32
N PHE A 185 -8.94 6.18 19.41
CA PHE A 185 -7.55 5.75 19.33
C PHE A 185 -7.46 4.33 18.77
N SER A 186 -6.61 4.15 17.77
CA SER A 186 -6.33 2.84 17.14
C SER A 186 -5.05 2.26 17.69
N ASP A 187 -5.10 0.99 18.09
CA ASP A 187 -3.95 0.20 18.48
C ASP A 187 -3.81 -1.07 17.61
N GLN A 188 -2.92 -1.97 17.99
CA GLN A 188 -2.67 -3.22 17.25
C GLN A 188 -3.92 -4.08 17.05
N ARG A 189 -4.90 -4.02 17.97
CA ARG A 189 -6.17 -4.75 17.89
C ARG A 189 -7.07 -4.23 16.76
N SER A 190 -6.85 -2.99 16.30
CA SER A 190 -7.60 -2.43 15.19
C SER A 190 -7.25 -3.05 13.83
N ASP A 191 -6.16 -3.82 13.74
CA ASP A 191 -5.73 -4.53 12.54
C ASP A 191 -6.22 -5.99 12.49
N ILE A 192 -6.87 -6.47 13.55
CA ILE A 192 -7.33 -7.86 13.72
C ILE A 192 -8.85 -7.94 13.68
#